data_9b08f15872f075da0392ee54498823a1
#
_entry.id   9b08f15872f075da0392ee54498823a1
#
_cell.length_a   1.000
_cell.length_b   1.000
_cell.length_c   1.000
_cell.angle_alpha   90.00
_cell.angle_beta   90.00
_cell.angle_gamma   90.00
#
_symmetry.space_group_name_H-M   'P 1'
#
loop_
_entity.id
_entity.type
_entity.pdbx_description
1 polymer ?
#
loop_
_entity_poly.entity_id
_entity_poly.type
_entity_poly.pdbx_seq_one_letter_code
_entity_poly.pdbx_strand_id
1 'polypeptide(L)'
;MHPLEPSRARAFWNGALAAADRGERIILGAFDGDVLAGTVTLLLDCPPNQPHRAEIAKMMTHPRHRHRGIASALLQEAERLAIQRKRTLLVLDTATIDGASGLYERHGYTFAGEIPDYALTPFGELTGTRLYWKRIGGA
;
A
#
# COMPACT_ATOMS: atom_id res chain seq x y z
N MET A 1 -21.57 6.76 6.18
CA MET A 1 -21.00 6.45 4.89
C MET A 1 -20.53 5.01 4.83
N HIS A 2 -20.74 4.39 3.74
CA HIS A 2 -20.38 2.98 3.60
C HIS A 2 -18.92 2.79 3.28
N PRO A 3 -18.32 1.71 3.72
CA PRO A 3 -17.00 1.32 3.24
C PRO A 3 -17.03 1.20 1.72
N LEU A 4 -15.94 1.56 1.09
CA LEU A 4 -15.84 1.44 -0.36
C LEU A 4 -15.59 -0.01 -0.73
N GLU A 5 -16.30 -0.47 -1.74
CA GLU A 5 -16.14 -1.84 -2.20
C GLU A 5 -14.86 -2.00 -3.01
N PRO A 6 -14.10 -3.06 -2.79
CA PRO A 6 -12.89 -3.30 -3.56
C PRO A 6 -13.12 -3.36 -5.08
N SER A 7 -14.29 -3.84 -5.51
CA SER A 7 -14.61 -3.89 -6.94
C SER A 7 -14.69 -2.49 -7.56
N ARG A 8 -15.20 -1.52 -6.82
CA ARG A 8 -15.25 -0.13 -7.30
C ARG A 8 -13.86 0.48 -7.38
N ALA A 9 -13.02 0.18 -6.39
CA ALA A 9 -11.66 0.64 -6.38
C ALA A 9 -10.89 0.11 -7.60
N ARG A 10 -11.08 -1.17 -7.92
CA ARG A 10 -10.42 -1.76 -9.07
C ARG A 10 -10.91 -1.21 -10.39
N ALA A 11 -12.21 -0.94 -10.51
CA ALA A 11 -12.79 -0.45 -11.75
C ALA A 11 -12.20 0.87 -12.20
N PHE A 12 -11.92 1.77 -11.26
CA PHE A 12 -11.32 3.05 -11.60
C PHE A 12 -9.94 2.90 -12.25
N TRP A 13 -9.16 1.93 -11.79
CA TRP A 13 -7.79 1.75 -12.23
C TRP A 13 -7.65 0.85 -13.45
N ASN A 14 -8.77 0.39 -14.04
CA ASN A 14 -8.69 -0.47 -15.21
C ASN A 14 -7.89 0.16 -16.35
N GLY A 15 -8.04 1.45 -16.58
CA GLY A 15 -7.26 2.15 -17.59
C GLY A 15 -5.77 2.23 -17.27
N ALA A 16 -5.42 2.26 -15.99
CA ALA A 16 -4.03 2.33 -15.53
C ALA A 16 -3.38 0.96 -15.49
N LEU A 17 -4.14 -0.11 -15.59
CA LEU A 17 -3.63 -1.47 -15.44
C LEU A 17 -2.82 -1.98 -16.61
N ALA A 18 -2.68 -1.20 -17.70
CA ALA A 18 -1.81 -1.60 -18.79
C ALA A 18 -0.38 -1.89 -18.31
N ALA A 19 0.10 -1.14 -17.33
CA ALA A 19 1.40 -1.41 -16.72
C ALA A 19 1.36 -2.65 -15.83
N ALA A 20 0.24 -2.90 -15.16
CA ALA A 20 0.06 -4.06 -14.31
C ALA A 20 -0.05 -5.34 -15.10
N ASP A 21 -0.51 -5.27 -16.35
CA ASP A 21 -0.61 -6.46 -17.21
C ASP A 21 0.75 -7.13 -17.42
N ARG A 22 1.83 -6.38 -17.22
CA ARG A 22 3.17 -6.95 -17.27
C ARG A 22 3.58 -7.61 -15.95
N GLY A 23 2.70 -7.62 -14.96
CA GLY A 23 2.97 -8.23 -13.67
C GLY A 23 3.90 -7.42 -12.78
N GLU A 24 4.14 -6.15 -13.09
CA GLU A 24 5.08 -5.32 -12.35
C GLU A 24 4.44 -4.63 -11.15
N ARG A 25 3.21 -4.16 -11.30
CA ARG A 25 2.52 -3.46 -10.22
C ARG A 25 1.02 -3.49 -10.38
N ILE A 26 0.33 -3.33 -9.26
CA ILE A 26 -1.12 -3.17 -9.23
C ILE A 26 -1.41 -1.88 -8.46
N ILE A 27 -2.23 -1.01 -9.04
CA ILE A 27 -2.62 0.23 -8.41
C ILE A 27 -4.09 0.13 -8.04
N LEU A 28 -4.41 0.38 -6.76
CA LEU A 28 -5.77 0.35 -6.26
C LEU A 28 -6.22 1.74 -5.87
N GLY A 29 -7.43 2.10 -6.26
CA GLY A 29 -8.05 3.34 -5.84
C GLY A 29 -9.37 3.06 -5.14
N ALA A 30 -9.65 3.80 -4.10
CA ALA A 30 -10.91 3.71 -3.37
C ALA A 30 -11.72 4.98 -3.61
N PHE A 31 -12.98 4.82 -3.96
CA PHE A 31 -13.84 5.94 -4.33
C PHE A 31 -15.01 6.10 -3.37
N ASP A 32 -15.33 7.34 -3.10
CA ASP A 32 -16.57 7.73 -2.45
C ASP A 32 -17.39 8.49 -3.51
N GLY A 33 -18.32 7.79 -4.18
CA GLY A 33 -18.96 8.34 -5.37
C GLY A 33 -17.94 8.56 -6.48
N ASP A 34 -17.80 9.80 -6.92
CA ASP A 34 -16.86 10.18 -7.98
C ASP A 34 -15.54 10.70 -7.40
N VAL A 35 -15.40 10.73 -6.09
CA VAL A 35 -14.21 11.29 -5.43
C VAL A 35 -13.24 10.18 -5.10
N LEU A 36 -11.99 10.33 -5.53
CA LEU A 36 -10.92 9.42 -5.16
C LEU A 36 -10.55 9.66 -3.70
N ALA A 37 -10.88 8.68 -2.85
CA ALA A 37 -10.69 8.80 -1.41
C ALA A 37 -9.33 8.29 -0.95
N GLY A 38 -8.72 7.40 -1.70
CA GLY A 38 -7.40 6.88 -1.33
C GLY A 38 -6.82 5.97 -2.41
N THR A 39 -5.52 5.73 -2.33
CA THR A 39 -4.81 4.86 -3.27
C THR A 39 -3.75 4.04 -2.52
N VAL A 40 -3.37 2.93 -3.13
CA VAL A 40 -2.22 2.15 -2.72
C VAL A 40 -1.66 1.43 -3.94
N THR A 41 -0.35 1.23 -3.97
CA THR A 41 0.32 0.50 -5.04
C THR A 41 0.95 -0.77 -4.46
N LEU A 42 0.74 -1.89 -5.14
CA LEU A 42 1.40 -3.15 -4.84
C LEU A 42 2.47 -3.37 -5.91
N LEU A 43 3.73 -3.39 -5.49
CA LEU A 43 4.87 -3.58 -6.38
C LEU A 43 5.24 -5.07 -6.38
N LEU A 44 5.24 -5.68 -7.55
CA LEU A 44 5.51 -7.10 -7.73
C LEU A 44 6.84 -7.37 -8.42
N ASP A 45 7.46 -6.34 -8.98
CA ASP A 45 8.73 -6.45 -9.72
C ASP A 45 9.92 -6.38 -8.78
N CYS A 46 9.99 -7.32 -7.86
CA CYS A 46 11.10 -7.45 -6.94
C CYS A 46 12.30 -8.13 -7.62
N PRO A 47 13.51 -8.00 -7.05
CA PRO A 47 14.69 -8.66 -7.62
C PRO A 47 14.48 -10.16 -7.85
N PRO A 48 15.19 -10.76 -8.83
CA PRO A 48 14.96 -12.16 -9.19
C PRO A 48 15.11 -13.17 -8.05
N ASN A 49 15.92 -12.86 -7.05
CA ASN A 49 16.06 -13.75 -5.88
C ASN A 49 15.00 -13.52 -4.81
N GLN A 50 13.98 -12.69 -5.12
CA GLN A 50 12.91 -12.36 -4.19
C GLN A 50 11.54 -12.52 -4.86
N PRO A 51 11.25 -13.67 -5.50
CA PRO A 51 9.99 -13.85 -6.21
C PRO A 51 8.80 -13.99 -5.27
N HIS A 52 9.05 -14.23 -3.99
CA HIS A 52 8.03 -14.38 -2.95
C HIS A 52 7.66 -13.07 -2.27
N ARG A 53 8.35 -11.98 -2.60
CA ARG A 53 8.17 -10.69 -1.93
C ARG A 53 7.36 -9.72 -2.78
N ALA A 54 6.63 -8.84 -2.13
CA ALA A 54 5.99 -7.69 -2.76
C ALA A 54 6.12 -6.49 -1.82
N GLU A 55 5.95 -5.30 -2.38
CA GLU A 55 6.02 -4.07 -1.59
C GLU A 55 4.70 -3.32 -1.66
N ILE A 56 4.30 -2.77 -0.53
CA ILE A 56 3.20 -1.80 -0.44
C ILE A 56 3.84 -0.41 -0.55
N ALA A 57 3.34 0.39 -1.48
CA ALA A 57 3.88 1.72 -1.71
C ALA A 57 2.76 2.72 -1.96
N LYS A 58 3.07 3.98 -1.78
CA LYS A 58 2.20 5.10 -2.13
C LYS A 58 0.79 5.00 -1.53
N MET A 59 0.73 4.58 -0.27
CA MET A 59 -0.52 4.59 0.48
C MET A 59 -0.89 6.04 0.80
N MET A 60 -2.00 6.51 0.24
CA MET A 60 -2.47 7.86 0.45
C MET A 60 -3.97 7.87 0.66
N THR A 61 -4.43 8.72 1.58
CA THR A 61 -5.85 8.93 1.84
C THR A 61 -6.15 10.42 1.72
N HIS A 62 -7.19 10.74 0.97
CA HIS A 62 -7.64 12.13 0.85
C HIS A 62 -7.97 12.68 2.24
N PRO A 63 -7.51 13.91 2.59
CA PRO A 63 -7.69 14.45 3.94
C PRO A 63 -9.12 14.42 4.47
N ARG A 64 -10.10 14.64 3.60
CA ARG A 64 -11.52 14.63 3.98
C ARG A 64 -12.05 13.22 4.28
N HIS A 65 -11.30 12.19 3.93
CA HIS A 65 -11.74 10.81 4.07
C HIS A 65 -10.91 10.03 5.09
N ARG A 66 -10.05 10.72 5.85
CA ARG A 66 -9.27 10.09 6.90
C ARG A 66 -10.19 9.57 8.00
N HIS A 67 -9.76 8.52 8.68
CA HIS A 67 -10.48 7.89 9.80
C HIS A 67 -11.78 7.20 9.39
N ARG A 68 -11.94 6.86 8.11
CA ARG A 68 -13.10 6.12 7.60
C ARG A 68 -12.77 4.68 7.23
N GLY A 69 -11.61 4.19 7.62
CA GLY A 69 -11.22 2.81 7.32
C GLY A 69 -10.78 2.58 5.88
N ILE A 70 -10.57 3.63 5.10
CA ILE A 70 -10.19 3.51 3.69
C ILE A 70 -8.80 2.92 3.55
N ALA A 71 -7.84 3.40 4.33
CA ALA A 71 -6.48 2.87 4.29
C ALA A 71 -6.47 1.39 4.69
N SER A 72 -7.25 1.02 5.71
CA SER A 72 -7.38 -0.38 6.12
C SER A 72 -7.94 -1.24 5.00
N ALA A 73 -8.99 -0.76 4.32
CA ALA A 73 -9.59 -1.50 3.22
C ALA A 73 -8.63 -1.68 2.05
N LEU A 74 -7.90 -0.63 1.70
CA LEU A 74 -6.90 -0.70 0.64
C LEU A 74 -5.78 -1.66 0.99
N LEU A 75 -5.30 -1.61 2.23
CA LEU A 75 -4.24 -2.48 2.69
C LEU A 75 -4.68 -3.95 2.65
N GLN A 76 -5.89 -4.25 3.10
CA GLN A 76 -6.43 -5.61 3.08
C GLN A 76 -6.58 -6.13 1.65
N GLU A 77 -7.03 -5.30 0.74
CA GLU A 77 -7.18 -5.70 -0.66
C GLU A 77 -5.80 -5.93 -1.30
N ALA A 78 -4.82 -5.10 -1.01
CA ALA A 78 -3.47 -5.30 -1.51
C ALA A 78 -2.89 -6.62 -1.00
N GLU A 79 -3.12 -6.96 0.27
CA GLU A 79 -2.68 -8.23 0.83
C GLU A 79 -3.35 -9.41 0.13
N ARG A 80 -4.65 -9.30 -0.13
CA ARG A 80 -5.39 -10.35 -0.83
C ARG A 80 -4.82 -10.59 -2.22
N LEU A 81 -4.54 -9.53 -2.95
CA LEU A 81 -3.96 -9.63 -4.30
C LEU A 81 -2.54 -10.19 -4.28
N ALA A 82 -1.75 -9.81 -3.28
CA ALA A 82 -0.41 -10.36 -3.13
C ALA A 82 -0.46 -11.87 -2.89
N ILE A 83 -1.40 -12.33 -2.06
CA ILE A 83 -1.59 -13.75 -1.81
C ILE A 83 -2.00 -14.48 -3.10
N GLN A 84 -2.90 -13.90 -3.88
CA GLN A 84 -3.28 -14.46 -5.18
C GLN A 84 -2.09 -14.61 -6.12
N ARG A 85 -1.12 -13.71 -6.01
CA ARG A 85 0.11 -13.74 -6.81
C ARG A 85 1.19 -14.60 -6.16
N LYS A 86 0.82 -15.39 -5.14
CA LYS A 86 1.71 -16.32 -4.45
C LYS A 86 2.88 -15.64 -3.74
N ARG A 87 2.66 -14.41 -3.29
CA ARG A 87 3.64 -13.73 -2.46
C ARG A 87 3.43 -14.11 -1.01
N THR A 88 4.51 -14.21 -0.27
CA THR A 88 4.48 -14.65 1.13
C THR A 88 5.06 -13.63 2.08
N LEU A 89 5.63 -12.55 1.55
CA LEU A 89 6.22 -11.49 2.37
C LEU A 89 5.88 -10.13 1.77
N LEU A 90 5.31 -9.26 2.59
CA LEU A 90 5.10 -7.86 2.25
C LEU A 90 6.07 -6.99 3.03
N VAL A 91 6.61 -6.00 2.36
CA VAL A 91 7.50 -5.00 2.94
C VAL A 91 6.95 -3.63 2.57
N LEU A 92 7.08 -2.68 3.46
CA LEU A 92 6.74 -1.29 3.17
C LEU A 92 7.62 -0.35 3.98
N ASP A 93 7.71 0.86 3.50
CA ASP A 93 8.29 1.93 4.30
C ASP A 93 7.32 3.12 4.34
N THR A 94 7.39 3.89 5.42
CA THR A 94 6.54 5.05 5.61
C THR A 94 7.36 6.17 6.23
N ALA A 95 7.15 7.39 5.77
CA ALA A 95 7.86 8.55 6.30
C ALA A 95 7.59 8.70 7.79
N THR A 96 8.62 9.04 8.54
CA THR A 96 8.52 9.16 10.00
C THR A 96 7.56 10.26 10.44
N ILE A 97 7.31 11.24 9.57
CA ILE A 97 6.43 12.36 9.87
C ILE A 97 4.94 12.07 9.59
N ASP A 98 4.62 10.97 8.94
CA ASP A 98 3.25 10.72 8.47
C ASP A 98 2.28 10.29 9.54
N GLY A 99 2.75 9.77 10.65
CA GLY A 99 1.86 9.30 11.72
C GLY A 99 1.03 8.08 11.37
N ALA A 100 1.34 7.39 10.28
CA ALA A 100 0.57 6.24 9.81
C ALA A 100 1.01 4.92 10.43
N SER A 101 1.98 4.93 11.33
CA SER A 101 2.57 3.72 11.89
C SER A 101 1.53 2.83 12.58
N GLY A 102 0.58 3.43 13.27
CA GLY A 102 -0.45 2.66 13.97
C GLY A 102 -1.31 1.80 13.05
N LEU A 103 -1.54 2.25 11.82
CA LEU A 103 -2.28 1.48 10.83
C LEU A 103 -1.62 0.13 10.56
N TYR A 104 -0.33 0.15 10.28
CA TYR A 104 0.37 -1.08 9.90
C TYR A 104 0.47 -2.03 11.08
N GLU A 105 0.75 -1.53 12.27
CA GLU A 105 0.80 -2.36 13.46
C GLU A 105 -0.54 -3.02 13.75
N ARG A 106 -1.64 -2.30 13.57
CA ARG A 106 -2.98 -2.86 13.75
C ARG A 106 -3.29 -3.98 12.75
N HIS A 107 -2.64 -3.97 11.60
CA HIS A 107 -2.81 -5.00 10.58
C HIS A 107 -1.75 -6.10 10.64
N GLY A 108 -1.02 -6.16 11.73
CA GLY A 108 -0.09 -7.26 11.97
C GLY A 108 1.29 -7.08 11.37
N TYR A 109 1.63 -5.87 10.94
CA TYR A 109 2.98 -5.59 10.46
C TYR A 109 3.93 -5.39 11.62
N THR A 110 5.17 -5.83 11.42
CA THR A 110 6.23 -5.73 12.43
C THR A 110 7.18 -4.60 12.03
N PHE A 111 7.47 -3.73 12.98
CA PHE A 111 8.46 -2.66 12.77
C PHE A 111 9.86 -3.27 12.68
N ALA A 112 10.58 -2.95 11.61
CA ALA A 112 11.91 -3.49 11.37
C ALA A 112 13.03 -2.49 11.70
N GLY A 113 12.75 -1.20 11.57
CA GLY A 113 13.76 -0.20 11.86
C GLY A 113 13.48 1.12 11.17
N GLU A 114 14.31 2.09 11.47
CA GLU A 114 14.17 3.44 10.93
C GLU A 114 15.49 3.84 10.26
N ILE A 115 15.38 4.46 9.08
CA ILE A 115 16.54 4.99 8.36
C ILE A 115 16.40 6.51 8.30
N PRO A 116 17.35 7.27 8.85
CA PRO A 116 17.28 8.74 8.77
C PRO A 116 17.62 9.23 7.37
N ASP A 117 17.14 10.43 7.03
CA ASP A 117 17.50 11.11 5.79
C ASP A 117 17.25 10.28 4.54
N TYR A 118 16.17 9.50 4.54
CA TYR A 118 15.92 8.49 3.51
C TYR A 118 15.35 9.10 2.23
N ALA A 119 14.54 10.15 2.34
CA ALA A 119 13.85 10.73 1.20
C ALA A 119 13.56 12.20 1.44
N LEU A 120 13.20 12.89 0.37
CA LEU A 120 12.79 14.28 0.46
C LEU A 120 11.27 14.37 0.66
N THR A 121 10.85 15.30 1.53
CA THR A 121 9.45 15.69 1.60
C THR A 121 9.08 16.49 0.34
N PRO A 122 7.79 16.72 0.07
CA PRO A 122 7.39 17.59 -1.04
C PRO A 122 7.97 19.00 -0.96
N PHE A 123 8.41 19.43 0.21
CA PHE A 123 9.01 20.75 0.40
C PHE A 123 10.53 20.75 0.32
N GLY A 124 11.13 19.62 -0.04
CA GLY A 124 12.57 19.53 -0.23
C GLY A 124 13.38 19.27 1.02
N GLU A 125 12.75 18.95 2.13
CA GLU A 125 13.46 18.63 3.37
C GLU A 125 13.67 17.12 3.47
N LEU A 126 14.80 16.71 4.05
CA LEU A 126 15.07 15.31 4.29
C LEU A 126 14.18 14.77 5.40
N THR A 127 13.68 13.54 5.23
CA THR A 127 12.89 12.85 6.24
C THR A 127 13.32 11.39 6.31
N GLY A 128 13.21 10.83 7.51
CA GLY A 128 13.50 9.41 7.70
C GLY A 128 12.34 8.53 7.25
N THR A 129 12.59 7.24 7.23
CA THR A 129 11.56 6.25 6.93
C THR A 129 11.55 5.15 7.98
N ARG A 130 10.38 4.56 8.18
CA ARG A 130 10.18 3.39 9.03
C ARG A 130 9.85 2.21 8.17
N LEU A 131 10.53 1.09 8.38
CA LEU A 131 10.36 -0.14 7.62
C LEU A 131 9.49 -1.11 8.40
N TYR A 132 8.55 -1.72 7.70
CA TYR A 132 7.63 -2.72 8.26
C TYR A 132 7.58 -3.93 7.34
N TRP A 133 7.26 -5.09 7.92
CA TRP A 133 7.10 -6.32 7.15
C TRP A 133 5.97 -7.15 7.73
N LYS A 134 5.41 -8.03 6.90
CA LYS A 134 4.39 -8.98 7.32
C LYS A 134 4.47 -10.22 6.43
N ARG A 135 4.47 -11.39 7.07
CA ARG A 135 4.27 -12.65 6.33
C ARG A 135 2.80 -12.81 6.02
N ILE A 136 2.50 -13.19 4.78
CA ILE A 136 1.13 -13.34 4.31
C ILE A 136 0.94 -14.68 3.61
N GLY A 137 -0.31 -15.15 3.56
CA GLY A 137 -0.60 -16.43 2.93
C GLY A 137 0.18 -17.55 3.57
N GLY A 138 0.43 -18.58 2.80
CA GLY A 138 1.40 -19.57 3.19
C GLY A 138 1.05 -20.40 4.40
N ALA A 139 -0.14 -20.84 4.46
CA ALA A 139 -0.53 -21.75 5.53
C ALA A 139 0.32 -23.03 5.49
#